data_c0e050d5c27a6e6dee869dba1a530105
#
_entry.id   c0e050d5c27a6e6dee869dba1a530105
#
_cell.length_a   1.000
_cell.length_b   1.000
_cell.length_c   1.000
_cell.angle_alpha   90.00
_cell.angle_beta   90.00
_cell.angle_gamma   90.00
#
_symmetry.space_group_name_H-M   'P 1'
#
loop_
_entity.id
_entity.type
_entity.pdbx_description
1 polymer ?
#
loop_
_entity_poly.entity_id
_entity_poly.type
_entity_poly.pdbx_seq_one_letter_code
_entity_poly.pdbx_strand_id
1 'polypeptide(L)'
;MLYFKDRGLQIGWATVFLAEYAGPLLVYLWVATRPWLFYGEIPAEQAVVKPVVNIAAACWAGHYAKRILETLFVHRFSNATMPIKNLFINCSYYWGFAAYVSYHVNHPLYTAPCDVQVYGGLAAFILCELGNLSVHWALRCLRPAGNFFLLSYRN
;
A
#
# COMPACT_ATOMS: atom_id res chain seq x y z
N MET A 1 -4.28 1.86 36.30
CA MET A 1 -4.30 2.12 34.85
C MET A 1 -5.53 1.40 34.29
N LEU A 2 -6.61 2.15 34.01
CA LEU A 2 -7.87 1.58 33.52
C LEU A 2 -7.67 1.14 32.07
N TYR A 3 -7.56 -0.16 31.85
CA TYR A 3 -7.64 -0.76 30.52
C TYR A 3 -9.08 -0.57 30.02
N PHE A 4 -9.30 0.41 29.15
CA PHE A 4 -10.51 0.45 28.34
C PHE A 4 -10.45 -0.74 27.37
N LYS A 5 -11.07 -1.84 27.75
CA LYS A 5 -11.29 -2.97 26.85
C LYS A 5 -12.28 -2.49 25.79
N ASP A 6 -11.77 -2.22 24.58
CA ASP A 6 -12.60 -1.79 23.44
C ASP A 6 -13.57 -2.94 23.14
N ARG A 7 -14.84 -2.77 23.52
CA ARG A 7 -15.90 -3.81 23.45
C ARG A 7 -16.51 -3.94 22.06
N GLY A 8 -15.81 -3.49 20.99
CA GLY A 8 -16.28 -3.59 19.62
C GLY A 8 -15.88 -4.92 18.94
N LEU A 9 -16.46 -5.15 17.77
CA LEU A 9 -16.08 -6.25 16.91
C LEU A 9 -14.58 -6.15 16.57
N GLN A 10 -13.86 -7.25 16.72
CA GLN A 10 -12.40 -7.31 16.57
C GLN A 10 -12.01 -8.03 15.29
N ILE A 11 -10.92 -7.59 14.66
CA ILE A 11 -10.33 -8.20 13.47
C ILE A 11 -8.83 -8.37 13.67
N GLY A 12 -8.25 -9.42 13.09
CA GLY A 12 -6.82 -9.69 13.19
C GLY A 12 -5.96 -8.62 12.50
N TRP A 13 -4.88 -8.17 13.15
CA TRP A 13 -3.96 -7.17 12.59
C TRP A 13 -3.42 -7.54 11.23
N ALA A 14 -3.03 -8.80 11.02
CA ALA A 14 -2.54 -9.25 9.71
C ALA A 14 -3.57 -9.05 8.60
N THR A 15 -4.85 -9.37 8.86
CA THR A 15 -5.96 -9.18 7.91
C THR A 15 -6.16 -7.71 7.59
N VAL A 16 -6.07 -6.84 8.61
CA VAL A 16 -6.17 -5.39 8.42
C VAL A 16 -5.08 -4.89 7.48
N PHE A 17 -3.80 -5.21 7.77
CA PHE A 17 -2.69 -4.79 6.93
C PHE A 17 -2.76 -5.34 5.51
N LEU A 18 -3.22 -6.59 5.34
CA LEU A 18 -3.41 -7.15 4.00
C LEU A 18 -4.48 -6.39 3.22
N ALA A 19 -5.62 -6.05 3.84
CA ALA A 19 -6.66 -5.26 3.21
C ALA A 19 -6.18 -3.84 2.89
N GLU A 20 -5.48 -3.19 3.83
CA GLU A 20 -4.91 -1.85 3.66
C GLU A 20 -3.94 -1.76 2.49
N TYR A 21 -3.15 -2.80 2.23
CA TYR A 21 -2.13 -2.81 1.17
C TYR A 21 -2.61 -3.41 -0.15
N ALA A 22 -3.48 -4.41 -0.12
CA ALA A 22 -4.05 -4.99 -1.34
C ALA A 22 -4.94 -3.99 -2.09
N GLY A 23 -5.73 -3.19 -1.37
CA GLY A 23 -6.61 -2.21 -1.98
C GLY A 23 -5.88 -1.19 -2.85
N PRO A 24 -4.88 -0.45 -2.34
CA PRO A 24 -4.10 0.50 -3.12
C PRO A 24 -3.40 -0.12 -4.33
N LEU A 25 -2.90 -1.36 -4.19
CA LEU A 25 -2.30 -2.08 -5.30
C LEU A 25 -3.33 -2.33 -6.41
N LEU A 26 -4.47 -2.91 -6.06
CA LEU A 26 -5.52 -3.25 -7.02
C LEU A 26 -6.16 -2.01 -7.64
N VAL A 27 -6.43 -0.98 -6.84
CA VAL A 27 -6.98 0.30 -7.32
C VAL A 27 -6.04 0.94 -8.34
N TYR A 28 -4.74 1.04 -8.01
CA TYR A 28 -3.77 1.64 -8.93
C TYR A 28 -3.67 0.85 -10.24
N LEU A 29 -3.52 -0.48 -10.16
CA LEU A 29 -3.41 -1.34 -11.34
C LEU A 29 -4.66 -1.26 -12.23
N TRP A 30 -5.84 -1.21 -11.62
CA TRP A 30 -7.08 -1.02 -12.37
C TRP A 30 -7.12 0.33 -13.08
N VAL A 31 -6.83 1.43 -12.38
CA VAL A 31 -6.82 2.78 -12.98
C VAL A 31 -5.74 2.92 -14.05
N ALA A 32 -4.61 2.22 -13.90
CA ALA A 32 -3.53 2.21 -14.89
C ALA A 32 -3.95 1.60 -16.24
N THR A 33 -4.99 0.76 -16.26
CA THR A 33 -5.60 0.30 -17.53
C THR A 33 -6.36 1.39 -18.28
N ARG A 34 -6.48 2.58 -17.69
CA ARG A 34 -7.22 3.74 -18.23
C ARG A 34 -8.66 3.41 -18.62
N PRO A 35 -9.49 2.89 -17.67
CA PRO A 35 -10.84 2.49 -17.97
C PRO A 35 -11.69 3.68 -18.42
N TRP A 36 -12.55 3.45 -19.40
CA TRP A 36 -13.46 4.44 -19.97
C TRP A 36 -14.29 5.19 -18.90
N LEU A 37 -14.62 4.49 -17.83
CA LEU A 37 -15.39 5.06 -16.70
C LEU A 37 -14.74 6.34 -16.09
N PHE A 38 -13.39 6.44 -16.12
CA PHE A 38 -12.67 7.58 -15.55
C PHE A 38 -12.19 8.58 -16.58
N TYR A 39 -11.86 8.12 -17.79
CA TYR A 39 -11.18 8.94 -18.77
C TYR A 39 -11.99 9.15 -20.05
N GLY A 40 -13.16 8.48 -20.20
CA GLY A 40 -13.94 8.53 -21.41
C GLY A 40 -13.19 7.94 -22.61
N GLU A 41 -13.49 8.45 -23.80
CA GLU A 41 -12.74 8.12 -25.02
C GLU A 41 -11.41 8.87 -25.07
N ILE A 42 -10.32 8.12 -25.18
CA ILE A 42 -8.96 8.68 -25.24
C ILE A 42 -8.55 8.78 -26.70
N PRO A 43 -8.27 9.99 -27.24
CA PRO A 43 -7.75 10.17 -28.59
C PRO A 43 -6.45 9.39 -28.81
N ALA A 44 -6.24 8.88 -30.03
CA ALA A 44 -5.10 8.03 -30.34
C ALA A 44 -3.74 8.68 -30.03
N GLU A 45 -3.61 9.99 -30.20
CA GLU A 45 -2.42 10.77 -29.87
C GLU A 45 -2.13 10.83 -28.34
N GLN A 46 -3.15 10.62 -27.52
CA GLN A 46 -3.04 10.61 -26.05
C GLN A 46 -3.04 9.20 -25.46
N ALA A 47 -3.25 8.18 -26.27
CA ALA A 47 -3.29 6.78 -25.83
C ALA A 47 -1.91 6.25 -25.41
N VAL A 48 -0.83 6.84 -25.95
CA VAL A 48 0.54 6.42 -25.66
C VAL A 48 0.90 6.74 -24.20
N VAL A 49 1.25 5.71 -23.44
CA VAL A 49 1.66 5.84 -22.03
C VAL A 49 3.11 6.33 -21.97
N LYS A 50 3.34 7.45 -21.28
CA LYS A 50 4.69 8.00 -21.10
C LYS A 50 5.55 7.09 -20.22
N PRO A 51 6.87 6.93 -20.48
CA PRO A 51 7.75 6.07 -19.68
C PRO A 51 7.71 6.34 -18.17
N VAL A 52 7.62 7.61 -17.78
CA VAL A 52 7.53 8.00 -16.35
C VAL A 52 6.28 7.44 -15.66
N VAL A 53 5.17 7.29 -16.37
CA VAL A 53 3.94 6.69 -15.81
C VAL A 53 4.17 5.20 -15.52
N ASN A 54 4.90 4.50 -16.38
CA ASN A 54 5.27 3.10 -16.16
C ASN A 54 6.25 2.96 -14.96
N ILE A 55 7.21 3.90 -14.82
CA ILE A 55 8.10 3.95 -13.65
C ILE A 55 7.27 4.15 -12.37
N ALA A 56 6.34 5.09 -12.37
CA ALA A 56 5.45 5.33 -11.22
C ALA A 56 4.61 4.09 -10.89
N ALA A 57 4.06 3.41 -11.90
CA ALA A 57 3.30 2.17 -11.71
C ALA A 57 4.17 1.06 -11.12
N ALA A 58 5.41 0.90 -11.60
CA ALA A 58 6.36 -0.09 -11.06
C ALA A 58 6.75 0.21 -9.61
N CYS A 59 7.02 1.48 -9.27
CA CYS A 59 7.30 1.90 -7.91
C CYS A 59 6.10 1.63 -6.99
N TRP A 60 4.91 1.99 -7.41
CA TRP A 60 3.67 1.78 -6.64
C TRP A 60 3.40 0.30 -6.40
N ALA A 61 3.43 -0.50 -7.47
CA ALA A 61 3.21 -1.93 -7.37
C ALA A 61 4.29 -2.62 -6.52
N GLY A 62 5.56 -2.26 -6.71
CA GLY A 62 6.68 -2.78 -5.92
C GLY A 62 6.55 -2.45 -4.44
N HIS A 63 6.18 -1.20 -4.10
CA HIS A 63 5.94 -0.79 -2.71
C HIS A 63 4.86 -1.64 -2.05
N TYR A 64 3.65 -1.68 -2.62
CA TYR A 64 2.55 -2.40 -1.99
C TYR A 64 2.71 -3.92 -2.01
N ALA A 65 3.32 -4.49 -3.06
CA ALA A 65 3.70 -5.90 -3.08
C ALA A 65 4.69 -6.23 -1.95
N LYS A 66 5.72 -5.40 -1.76
CA LYS A 66 6.66 -5.51 -0.63
C LYS A 66 5.91 -5.43 0.71
N ARG A 67 4.99 -4.46 0.89
CA ARG A 67 4.20 -4.33 2.13
C ARG A 67 3.36 -5.57 2.43
N ILE A 68 2.77 -6.20 1.41
CA ILE A 68 2.03 -7.46 1.54
C ILE A 68 2.98 -8.59 1.97
N LEU A 69 4.13 -8.73 1.30
CA LEU A 69 5.13 -9.75 1.64
C LEU A 69 5.70 -9.54 3.06
N GLU A 70 5.98 -8.31 3.46
CA GLU A 70 6.42 -8.00 4.82
C GLU A 70 5.35 -8.36 5.86
N THR A 71 4.07 -8.12 5.56
CA THR A 71 2.96 -8.51 6.44
C THR A 71 2.89 -10.02 6.64
N LEU A 72 3.10 -10.79 5.57
CA LEU A 72 3.02 -12.25 5.61
C LEU A 72 4.26 -12.90 6.23
N PHE A 73 5.46 -12.37 5.98
CA PHE A 73 6.70 -13.07 6.27
C PHE A 73 7.63 -12.36 7.25
N VAL A 74 7.50 -11.03 7.41
CA VAL A 74 8.39 -10.23 8.24
C VAL A 74 7.73 -9.77 9.52
N HIS A 75 6.53 -9.25 9.46
CA HIS A 75 5.89 -8.62 10.61
C HIS A 75 5.60 -9.63 11.73
N ARG A 76 5.90 -9.22 12.97
CA ARG A 76 5.50 -9.89 14.21
C ARG A 76 4.64 -8.90 14.99
N PHE A 77 3.34 -9.16 15.04
CA PHE A 77 2.38 -8.25 15.68
C PHE A 77 2.43 -8.38 17.20
N SER A 78 2.44 -7.25 17.92
CA SER A 78 2.41 -7.22 19.40
C SER A 78 1.02 -7.49 19.95
N ASN A 79 -0.03 -7.18 19.19
CA ASN A 79 -1.44 -7.44 19.52
C ASN A 79 -2.05 -8.36 18.47
N ALA A 80 -2.96 -9.25 18.89
CA ALA A 80 -3.61 -10.19 17.98
C ALA A 80 -4.67 -9.50 17.11
N THR A 81 -5.46 -8.58 17.70
CA THR A 81 -6.62 -7.96 17.07
C THR A 81 -6.69 -6.45 17.30
N MET A 82 -7.51 -5.79 16.49
CA MET A 82 -7.89 -4.38 16.65
C MET A 82 -9.39 -4.19 16.35
N PRO A 83 -10.00 -3.08 16.79
CA PRO A 83 -11.40 -2.76 16.44
C PRO A 83 -11.64 -2.66 14.95
N ILE A 84 -12.67 -3.34 14.44
CA ILE A 84 -12.98 -3.37 13.00
C ILE A 84 -13.26 -1.98 12.41
N LYS A 85 -13.73 -1.03 13.21
CA LYS A 85 -13.94 0.36 12.79
C LYS A 85 -12.67 0.98 12.20
N ASN A 86 -11.50 0.60 12.73
CA ASN A 86 -10.23 1.12 12.26
C ASN A 86 -9.89 0.60 10.86
N LEU A 87 -10.31 -0.63 10.52
CA LEU A 87 -10.18 -1.14 9.15
C LEU A 87 -10.86 -0.21 8.14
N PHE A 88 -12.11 0.20 8.40
CA PHE A 88 -12.82 1.09 7.50
C PHE A 88 -12.15 2.46 7.38
N ILE A 89 -11.71 3.03 8.49
CA ILE A 89 -11.01 4.33 8.50
C ILE A 89 -9.71 4.23 7.69
N ASN A 90 -8.90 3.22 7.97
CA ASN A 90 -7.61 3.03 7.33
C ASN A 90 -7.76 2.72 5.84
N CYS A 91 -8.66 1.80 5.47
CA CYS A 91 -8.93 1.48 4.07
C CYS A 91 -9.46 2.70 3.31
N SER A 92 -10.35 3.49 3.89
CA SER A 92 -10.85 4.71 3.24
C SER A 92 -9.71 5.68 2.92
N TYR A 93 -8.77 5.85 3.85
CA TYR A 93 -7.59 6.69 3.64
C TYR A 93 -6.66 6.11 2.56
N TYR A 94 -6.22 4.86 2.72
CA TYR A 94 -5.26 4.25 1.80
C TYR A 94 -5.81 4.08 0.38
N TRP A 95 -7.05 3.59 0.25
CA TRP A 95 -7.67 3.34 -1.05
C TRP A 95 -8.08 4.65 -1.74
N GLY A 96 -8.59 5.62 -0.96
CA GLY A 96 -8.93 6.96 -1.48
C GLY A 96 -7.70 7.69 -2.00
N PHE A 97 -6.58 7.63 -1.26
CA PHE A 97 -5.32 8.20 -1.71
C PHE A 97 -4.78 7.50 -2.97
N ALA A 98 -4.87 6.16 -3.01
CA ALA A 98 -4.50 5.39 -4.20
C ALA A 98 -5.33 5.77 -5.43
N ALA A 99 -6.65 5.91 -5.27
CA ALA A 99 -7.54 6.33 -6.34
C ALA A 99 -7.17 7.73 -6.85
N TYR A 100 -6.93 8.67 -5.92
CA TYR A 100 -6.54 10.03 -6.26
C TYR A 100 -5.22 10.07 -7.05
N VAL A 101 -4.17 9.45 -6.51
CA VAL A 101 -2.84 9.45 -7.15
C VAL A 101 -2.87 8.73 -8.48
N SER A 102 -3.49 7.54 -8.55
CA SER A 102 -3.53 6.77 -9.79
C SER A 102 -4.33 7.48 -10.89
N TYR A 103 -5.43 8.14 -10.54
CA TYR A 103 -6.21 8.94 -11.50
C TYR A 103 -5.36 10.02 -12.16
N HIS A 104 -4.65 10.82 -11.36
CA HIS A 104 -3.86 11.92 -11.89
C HIS A 104 -2.61 11.47 -12.66
N VAL A 105 -1.89 10.47 -12.15
CA VAL A 105 -0.66 9.97 -12.80
C VAL A 105 -0.96 9.27 -14.12
N ASN A 106 -2.08 8.55 -14.21
CA ASN A 106 -2.45 7.83 -15.45
C ASN A 106 -3.31 8.68 -16.40
N HIS A 107 -3.61 9.94 -16.05
CA HIS A 107 -4.44 10.80 -16.88
C HIS A 107 -3.79 11.00 -18.27
N PRO A 108 -4.55 10.94 -19.38
CA PRO A 108 -4.02 11.11 -20.74
C PRO A 108 -3.25 12.43 -20.92
N LEU A 109 -3.69 13.50 -20.24
CA LEU A 109 -3.05 14.83 -20.27
C LEU A 109 -1.95 15.00 -19.21
N TYR A 110 -1.49 13.92 -18.56
CA TYR A 110 -0.44 14.03 -17.55
C TYR A 110 0.84 14.66 -18.11
N THR A 111 1.33 15.71 -17.46
CA THR A 111 2.60 16.36 -17.81
C THR A 111 3.74 15.75 -17.02
N ALA A 112 4.68 15.13 -17.74
CA ALA A 112 5.85 14.52 -17.12
C ALA A 112 6.78 15.60 -16.52
N PRO A 113 7.32 15.39 -15.31
CA PRO A 113 8.40 16.22 -14.77
C PRO A 113 9.69 16.01 -15.59
N CYS A 114 10.72 16.85 -15.35
CA CYS A 114 12.00 16.67 -16.02
C CYS A 114 12.74 15.41 -15.52
N ASP A 115 13.64 14.89 -16.34
CA ASP A 115 14.36 13.63 -16.06
C ASP A 115 15.12 13.66 -14.72
N VAL A 116 15.70 14.79 -14.36
CA VAL A 116 16.40 14.95 -13.08
C VAL A 116 15.45 14.72 -11.89
N GLN A 117 14.22 15.21 -11.97
CA GLN A 117 13.21 14.98 -10.94
C GLN A 117 12.75 13.52 -10.92
N VAL A 118 12.56 12.90 -12.09
CA VAL A 118 12.15 11.50 -12.19
C VAL A 118 13.20 10.57 -11.59
N TYR A 119 14.44 10.67 -12.05
CA TYR A 119 15.50 9.77 -11.60
C TYR A 119 15.98 10.08 -10.17
N GLY A 120 16.01 11.36 -9.77
CA GLY A 120 16.26 11.77 -8.41
C GLY A 120 15.20 11.23 -7.44
N GLY A 121 13.93 11.34 -7.83
CA GLY A 121 12.81 10.78 -7.07
C GLY A 121 12.86 9.25 -6.99
N LEU A 122 13.21 8.57 -8.10
CA LEU A 122 13.38 7.12 -8.12
C LEU A 122 14.51 6.66 -7.17
N ALA A 123 15.66 7.33 -7.19
CA ALA A 123 16.77 7.03 -6.29
C ALA A 123 16.37 7.22 -4.82
N ALA A 124 15.72 8.33 -4.49
CA ALA A 124 15.20 8.59 -3.15
C ALA A 124 14.17 7.52 -2.73
N PHE A 125 13.26 7.14 -3.62
CA PHE A 125 12.29 6.06 -3.38
C PHE A 125 12.99 4.74 -3.01
N ILE A 126 13.97 4.31 -3.80
CA ILE A 126 14.72 3.07 -3.53
C ILE A 126 15.41 3.12 -2.17
N LEU A 127 16.07 4.24 -1.84
CA LEU A 127 16.73 4.41 -0.55
C LEU A 127 15.73 4.34 0.61
N CYS A 128 14.56 4.98 0.48
CA CYS A 128 13.48 4.91 1.47
C CYS A 128 12.93 3.50 1.64
N GLU A 129 12.76 2.75 0.54
CA GLU A 129 12.29 1.36 0.58
C GLU A 129 13.27 0.43 1.31
N LEU A 130 14.57 0.59 1.06
CA LEU A 130 15.63 -0.15 1.76
C LEU A 130 15.68 0.21 3.24
N GLY A 131 15.60 1.50 3.57
CA GLY A 131 15.52 1.99 4.95
C GLY A 131 14.30 1.43 5.69
N ASN A 132 13.13 1.47 5.07
CA ASN A 132 11.90 0.91 5.62
C ASN A 132 12.03 -0.61 5.86
N LEU A 133 12.57 -1.38 4.90
CA LEU A 133 12.82 -2.81 5.06
C LEU A 133 13.76 -3.10 6.24
N SER A 134 14.85 -2.32 6.38
CA SER A 134 15.83 -2.49 7.46
C SER A 134 15.20 -2.29 8.83
N VAL A 135 14.33 -1.28 8.98
CA VAL A 135 13.59 -1.03 10.23
C VAL A 135 12.62 -2.17 10.54
N HIS A 136 11.87 -2.66 9.55
CA HIS A 136 10.95 -3.79 9.76
C HIS A 136 11.69 -5.06 10.14
N TRP A 137 12.86 -5.30 9.54
CA TRP A 137 13.72 -6.43 9.88
C TRP A 137 14.26 -6.32 11.31
N ALA A 138 14.76 -5.15 11.69
CA ALA A 138 15.22 -4.89 13.06
C ALA A 138 14.10 -5.12 14.08
N LEU A 139 12.88 -4.60 13.83
CA LEU A 139 11.73 -4.82 14.68
C LEU A 139 11.33 -6.30 14.78
N ARG A 140 11.46 -7.06 13.69
CA ARG A 140 11.27 -8.51 13.70
C ARG A 140 12.27 -9.20 14.63
N CYS A 141 13.56 -8.81 14.56
CA CYS A 141 14.61 -9.41 15.39
C CYS A 141 14.44 -9.10 16.88
N LEU A 142 13.91 -7.93 17.23
CA LEU A 142 13.66 -7.51 18.60
C LEU A 142 12.45 -8.21 19.24
N ARG A 143 11.56 -8.80 18.46
CA ARG A 143 10.35 -9.46 18.96
C ARG A 143 10.54 -10.97 19.03
N PRO A 144 10.17 -11.64 20.15
CA PRO A 144 10.21 -13.09 20.23
C PRO A 144 9.33 -13.72 19.13
N ALA A 145 9.73 -14.90 18.66
CA ALA A 145 8.94 -15.70 17.74
C ALA A 145 7.67 -16.18 18.46
N GLY A 146 6.59 -15.40 18.41
CA GLY A 146 5.26 -15.86 18.79
C GLY A 146 4.72 -16.77 17.69
N ASN A 147 4.04 -17.86 18.09
CA ASN A 147 3.36 -18.74 17.16
C ASN A 147 2.25 -17.96 16.45
N PHE A 148 2.51 -17.52 15.23
CA PHE A 148 1.61 -16.71 14.39
C PHE A 148 0.23 -17.37 14.19
N PHE A 149 0.14 -18.69 14.25
CA PHE A 149 -1.09 -19.47 14.03
C PHE A 149 -1.85 -19.86 15.31
N LEU A 150 -1.23 -19.79 16.48
CA LEU A 150 -1.86 -20.26 17.73
C LEU A 150 -2.52 -19.16 18.58
N LEU A 151 -2.28 -17.89 18.29
CA LEU A 151 -2.89 -16.76 19.03
C LEU A 151 -4.29 -16.39 18.51
N SER A 152 -4.76 -17.01 17.43
CA SER A 152 -6.12 -16.79 16.89
C SER A 152 -7.21 -17.56 17.66
N TYR A 153 -6.84 -18.43 18.63
CA TYR A 153 -7.79 -19.33 19.31
C TYR A 153 -7.69 -19.32 20.84
N ARG A 154 -7.22 -18.26 21.44
CA ARG A 154 -7.30 -18.13 22.91
C ARG A 154 -7.99 -16.84 23.32
N ASN A 155 -9.32 -16.98 23.49
CA ASN A 155 -10.31 -16.16 24.22
C ASN A 155 -10.38 -14.66 23.91
#